data_5e8927f4155c6fd64e61baf195763099
#
_entry.id   5e8927f4155c6fd64e61baf195763099
#
_cell.length_a   1.000
_cell.length_b   1.000
_cell.length_c   1.000
_cell.angle_alpha   90.00
_cell.angle_beta   90.00
_cell.angle_gamma   90.00
#
_symmetry.space_group_name_H-M   'P 1'
#
loop_
_entity.id
_entity.type
_entity.pdbx_description
1 polymer ?
#
loop_
_entity_poly.entity_id
_entity_poly.type
_entity_poly.pdbx_seq_one_letter_code
_entity_poly.pdbx_strand_id
1 'polypeptide(L)'
;MAATTFIAVDMGGYQLADALAQTRESWIMAMMTGYMAGATIVFTVPVALKMLEKRDRKYLALGVMSGLLAIPIGVFVASAVIAVSHPVIREVVSTNADATYQLALTWAQIGVNLVPLIIICVALALGLKFKPDAMIKGFIVFGRVMEGALKIVFVLVVVEYFTGLFTMVFGSFGFDPIIADEDDMFRALETAGAIGMMLCGAFPMVYLIRKYLAKPLAKIGGAVGLSSDATAGLLAGSANVLALLSMVKYLKARDKVICMAFAVCCAFLFGDHLSFTANFQPSLIVPVLLGKLAAGICAIVFVHLLAVKKAEELEAADLAAETA
;
A
#
# COMPACT_ATOMS: atom_id res chain seq x y z
N MET A 1 10.32 -5.91 9.12
CA MET A 1 10.34 -4.84 8.10
C MET A 1 10.53 -5.39 6.68
N ALA A 2 11.63 -6.08 6.36
CA ALA A 2 11.86 -6.58 4.99
C ALA A 2 10.75 -7.50 4.48
N ALA A 3 10.28 -8.44 5.32
CA ALA A 3 9.19 -9.35 4.94
C ALA A 3 7.91 -8.60 4.52
N THR A 4 7.47 -7.64 5.30
CA THR A 4 6.26 -6.86 4.98
C THR A 4 6.44 -5.94 3.77
N THR A 5 7.68 -5.58 3.41
CA THR A 5 7.98 -4.82 2.21
C THR A 5 7.81 -5.65 0.92
N PHE A 6 8.18 -6.93 0.93
CA PHE A 6 8.26 -7.76 -0.27
C PHE A 6 7.25 -8.91 -0.34
N ILE A 7 6.63 -9.28 0.78
CA ILE A 7 5.70 -10.42 0.85
C ILE A 7 4.28 -9.96 1.17
N ALA A 8 4.12 -8.83 1.86
CA ALA A 8 2.80 -8.31 2.20
C ALA A 8 2.04 -7.86 0.97
N VAL A 9 0.99 -8.57 0.61
CA VAL A 9 0.16 -8.25 -0.56
C VAL A 9 -0.72 -7.03 -0.29
N ASP A 10 -1.38 -7.00 0.86
CA ASP A 10 -2.26 -5.92 1.28
C ASP A 10 -2.35 -5.93 2.82
N MET A 11 -3.16 -5.05 3.40
CA MET A 11 -3.36 -4.96 4.87
C MET A 11 -2.06 -4.90 5.70
N GLY A 12 -0.97 -4.42 5.08
CA GLY A 12 0.33 -4.26 5.70
C GLY A 12 1.02 -5.58 6.08
N GLY A 13 0.52 -6.72 5.61
CA GLY A 13 1.02 -8.03 6.03
C GLY A 13 0.89 -8.24 7.53
N TYR A 14 -0.21 -7.81 8.14
CA TYR A 14 -0.42 -7.71 9.57
C TYR A 14 -0.18 -9.03 10.32
N GLN A 15 -0.77 -10.14 9.82
CA GLN A 15 -0.59 -11.46 10.40
C GLN A 15 0.85 -11.98 10.21
N LEU A 16 1.43 -11.78 9.01
CA LEU A 16 2.83 -12.12 8.76
C LEU A 16 3.77 -11.32 9.67
N ALA A 17 3.46 -10.05 9.88
CA ALA A 17 4.24 -9.18 10.76
C ALA A 17 4.17 -9.65 12.22
N ASP A 18 2.99 -10.09 12.70
CA ASP A 18 2.82 -10.67 14.03
C ASP A 18 3.64 -11.95 14.19
N ALA A 19 3.52 -12.88 13.26
CA ALA A 19 4.24 -14.16 13.29
C ALA A 19 5.77 -14.00 13.28
N LEU A 20 6.31 -12.94 12.70
CA LEU A 20 7.76 -12.69 12.59
C LEU A 20 8.29 -11.69 13.60
N ALA A 21 7.44 -10.94 14.26
CA ALA A 21 7.84 -9.89 15.18
C ALA A 21 8.28 -10.46 16.55
N GLN A 22 9.36 -9.91 17.08
CA GLN A 22 9.84 -10.27 18.43
C GLN A 22 9.19 -9.42 19.53
N THR A 23 8.66 -8.24 19.16
CA THR A 23 7.99 -7.31 20.07
C THR A 23 6.76 -6.71 19.42
N ARG A 24 5.81 -6.22 20.20
CA ARG A 24 4.60 -5.55 19.70
C ARG A 24 4.93 -4.28 18.92
N GLU A 25 5.97 -3.56 19.32
CA GLU A 25 6.48 -2.38 18.61
C GLU A 25 6.97 -2.75 17.21
N SER A 26 7.76 -3.83 17.08
CA SER A 26 8.25 -4.28 15.77
C SER A 26 7.12 -4.81 14.87
N TRP A 27 6.10 -5.45 15.43
CA TRP A 27 4.88 -5.83 14.72
C TRP A 27 4.18 -4.63 14.08
N ILE A 28 3.87 -3.62 14.90
CA ILE A 28 3.15 -2.44 14.41
C ILE A 28 3.98 -1.63 13.41
N MET A 29 5.29 -1.48 13.63
CA MET A 29 6.17 -0.81 12.66
C MET A 29 6.25 -1.58 11.33
N ALA A 30 6.25 -2.91 11.37
CA ALA A 30 6.24 -3.74 10.17
C ALA A 30 4.90 -3.59 9.41
N MET A 31 3.76 -3.52 10.11
CA MET A 31 2.46 -3.23 9.53
C MET A 31 2.44 -1.86 8.85
N MET A 32 2.94 -0.79 9.51
CA MET A 32 3.03 0.55 8.90
C MET A 32 3.87 0.56 7.62
N THR A 33 4.98 -0.18 7.62
CA THR A 33 5.82 -0.36 6.44
C THR A 33 5.07 -1.09 5.33
N GLY A 34 4.37 -2.16 5.66
CA GLY A 34 3.58 -2.94 4.72
C GLY A 34 2.46 -2.14 4.06
N TYR A 35 1.80 -1.27 4.81
CA TYR A 35 0.75 -0.37 4.29
C TYR A 35 1.23 0.61 3.21
N MET A 36 2.51 0.93 3.16
CA MET A 36 3.07 1.85 2.19
C MET A 36 3.97 1.12 1.18
N ALA A 37 5.03 0.48 1.64
CA ALA A 37 5.97 -0.21 0.78
C ALA A 37 5.42 -1.53 0.23
N GLY A 38 4.89 -2.38 1.09
CA GLY A 38 4.36 -3.70 0.70
C GLY A 38 3.19 -3.57 -0.27
N ALA A 39 2.15 -2.83 0.09
CA ALA A 39 0.99 -2.59 -0.76
C ALA A 39 1.36 -1.99 -2.12
N THR A 40 2.44 -1.19 -2.19
CA THR A 40 2.92 -0.64 -3.46
C THR A 40 3.69 -1.65 -4.27
N ILE A 41 4.69 -2.30 -3.69
CA ILE A 41 5.64 -3.17 -4.41
C ILE A 41 4.97 -4.49 -4.83
N VAL A 42 4.17 -5.06 -3.93
CA VAL A 42 3.58 -6.39 -4.13
C VAL A 42 2.25 -6.32 -4.88
N PHE A 43 1.47 -5.27 -4.69
CA PHE A 43 0.14 -5.14 -5.29
C PHE A 43 0.04 -4.00 -6.32
N THR A 44 0.21 -2.74 -5.91
CA THR A 44 -0.11 -1.59 -6.78
C THR A 44 0.70 -1.58 -8.06
N VAL A 45 2.02 -1.76 -8.01
CA VAL A 45 2.88 -1.71 -9.20
C VAL A 45 2.63 -2.89 -10.13
N PRO A 46 2.60 -4.17 -9.68
CA PRO A 46 2.25 -5.30 -10.54
C PRO A 46 0.88 -5.18 -11.21
N VAL A 47 -0.13 -4.72 -10.48
CA VAL A 47 -1.49 -4.53 -11.01
C VAL A 47 -1.53 -3.38 -12.02
N ALA A 48 -0.87 -2.25 -11.71
CA ALA A 48 -0.76 -1.13 -12.64
C ALA A 48 -0.11 -1.54 -13.96
N LEU A 49 0.96 -2.35 -13.92
CA LEU A 49 1.64 -2.84 -15.11
C LEU A 49 0.78 -3.77 -15.98
N LYS A 50 -0.25 -4.41 -15.40
CA LYS A 50 -1.25 -5.20 -16.14
C LYS A 50 -2.36 -4.34 -16.72
N MET A 51 -2.80 -3.31 -15.98
CA MET A 51 -3.96 -2.47 -16.35
C MET A 51 -3.59 -1.33 -17.31
N LEU A 52 -2.38 -0.77 -17.17
CA LEU A 52 -1.94 0.38 -17.96
C LEU A 52 -1.50 -0.01 -19.36
N GLU A 53 -1.80 0.84 -20.31
CA GLU A 53 -1.26 0.75 -21.67
C GLU A 53 0.28 0.83 -21.65
N LYS A 54 0.94 0.23 -22.64
CA LYS A 54 2.42 0.22 -22.69
C LYS A 54 3.01 1.64 -22.68
N ARG A 55 2.35 2.59 -23.34
CA ARG A 55 2.76 4.01 -23.39
C ARG A 55 2.75 4.67 -22.01
N ASP A 56 1.87 4.24 -21.09
CA ASP A 56 1.71 4.84 -19.77
C ASP A 56 2.68 4.29 -18.70
N ARG A 57 3.36 3.18 -18.99
CA ARG A 57 4.31 2.55 -18.06
C ARG A 57 5.49 3.43 -17.69
N LYS A 58 5.93 4.30 -18.60
CA LYS A 58 7.00 5.27 -18.33
C LYS A 58 6.57 6.31 -17.29
N TYR A 59 5.33 6.74 -17.31
CA TYR A 59 4.76 7.65 -16.31
C TYR A 59 4.55 6.96 -14.95
N LEU A 60 4.12 5.69 -14.97
CA LEU A 60 4.09 4.87 -13.75
C LEU A 60 5.48 4.79 -13.10
N ALA A 61 6.51 4.48 -13.88
CA ALA A 61 7.90 4.38 -13.37
C ALA A 61 8.38 5.67 -12.72
N LEU A 62 8.14 6.82 -13.37
CA LEU A 62 8.50 8.14 -12.86
C LEU A 62 7.73 8.51 -11.58
N GLY A 63 6.43 8.24 -11.55
CA GLY A 63 5.59 8.49 -10.37
C GLY A 63 6.01 7.60 -9.20
N VAL A 64 6.13 6.28 -9.43
CA VAL A 64 6.55 5.33 -8.39
C VAL A 64 7.93 5.66 -7.83
N MET A 65 8.90 6.00 -8.67
CA MET A 65 10.23 6.44 -8.23
C MET A 65 10.14 7.57 -7.21
N SER A 66 9.33 8.58 -7.49
CA SER A 66 9.16 9.74 -6.62
C SER A 66 8.41 9.38 -5.33
N GLY A 67 7.37 8.55 -5.43
CA GLY A 67 6.58 8.10 -4.29
C GLY A 67 7.35 7.20 -3.33
N LEU A 68 8.22 6.31 -3.84
CA LEU A 68 9.05 5.43 -3.01
C LEU A 68 9.93 6.21 -2.04
N LEU A 69 10.46 7.37 -2.45
CA LEU A 69 11.28 8.22 -1.59
C LEU A 69 10.48 8.85 -0.43
N ALA A 70 9.16 8.93 -0.54
CA ALA A 70 8.29 9.47 0.50
C ALA A 70 7.86 8.41 1.54
N ILE A 71 7.96 7.11 1.23
CA ILE A 71 7.55 6.03 2.14
C ILE A 71 8.24 6.13 3.52
N PRO A 72 9.58 6.28 3.62
CA PRO A 72 10.24 6.38 4.92
C PRO A 72 9.74 7.55 5.76
N ILE A 73 9.36 8.67 5.12
CA ILE A 73 8.80 9.84 5.81
C ILE A 73 7.44 9.48 6.41
N GLY A 74 6.58 8.79 5.67
CA GLY A 74 5.29 8.36 6.18
C GLY A 74 5.39 7.38 7.34
N VAL A 75 6.25 6.39 7.24
CA VAL A 75 6.50 5.43 8.32
C VAL A 75 7.10 6.16 9.54
N PHE A 76 7.99 7.11 9.33
CA PHE A 76 8.52 7.94 10.41
C PHE A 76 7.41 8.74 11.11
N VAL A 77 6.57 9.45 10.37
CA VAL A 77 5.47 10.25 10.93
C VAL A 77 4.49 9.37 11.70
N ALA A 78 4.06 8.23 11.12
CA ALA A 78 3.19 7.28 11.81
C ALA A 78 3.81 6.80 13.13
N SER A 79 5.08 6.40 13.09
CA SER A 79 5.81 5.92 14.27
C SER A 79 6.03 7.03 15.31
N ALA A 80 6.29 8.27 14.88
CA ALA A 80 6.42 9.43 15.76
C ALA A 80 5.11 9.75 16.48
N VAL A 81 3.98 9.69 15.77
CA VAL A 81 2.64 9.85 16.39
C VAL A 81 2.42 8.76 17.45
N ILE A 82 2.76 7.51 17.15
CA ILE A 82 2.67 6.40 18.12
C ILE A 82 3.58 6.67 19.33
N ALA A 83 4.83 7.10 19.09
CA ALA A 83 5.80 7.36 20.18
C ALA A 83 5.37 8.49 21.12
N VAL A 84 4.56 9.44 20.64
CA VAL A 84 4.03 10.55 21.44
C VAL A 84 2.69 10.21 22.09
N SER A 85 1.80 9.49 21.37
CA SER A 85 0.43 9.22 21.84
C SER A 85 0.32 7.96 22.71
N HIS A 86 1.31 7.06 22.67
CA HIS A 86 1.32 5.79 23.39
C HIS A 86 0.00 5.02 23.30
N PRO A 87 -0.52 4.72 22.08
CA PRO A 87 -1.81 4.08 21.94
C PRO A 87 -1.82 2.69 22.57
N VAL A 88 -2.99 2.29 23.09
CA VAL A 88 -3.20 0.93 23.58
C VAL A 88 -3.68 0.07 22.44
N ILE A 89 -3.04 -1.08 22.23
CA ILE A 89 -3.33 -2.01 21.12
C ILE A 89 -3.81 -3.37 21.64
N ARG A 90 -4.43 -4.12 20.75
CA ARG A 90 -4.66 -5.56 20.95
C ARG A 90 -3.37 -6.33 20.75
N GLU A 91 -3.12 -7.29 21.63
CA GLU A 91 -1.90 -8.11 21.59
C GLU A 91 -1.97 -9.28 20.62
N VAL A 92 -3.15 -9.55 20.11
CA VAL A 92 -3.45 -10.66 19.20
C VAL A 92 -4.17 -10.16 17.95
N VAL A 93 -4.11 -10.95 16.89
CA VAL A 93 -4.89 -10.72 15.66
C VAL A 93 -6.35 -11.03 15.94
N SER A 94 -7.11 -10.03 16.28
CA SER A 94 -8.54 -10.16 16.62
C SER A 94 -9.28 -8.85 16.39
N THR A 95 -10.57 -8.93 16.10
CA THR A 95 -11.47 -7.79 16.03
C THR A 95 -12.20 -7.53 17.34
N ASN A 96 -12.25 -8.50 18.25
CA ASN A 96 -13.07 -8.50 19.46
C ASN A 96 -12.25 -8.52 20.76
N ALA A 97 -10.94 -8.78 20.69
CA ALA A 97 -10.08 -8.76 21.87
C ALA A 97 -9.98 -7.35 22.46
N ASP A 98 -9.83 -7.26 23.76
CA ASP A 98 -9.57 -5.99 24.44
C ASP A 98 -8.17 -5.48 24.08
N ALA A 99 -8.03 -4.17 23.97
CA ALA A 99 -6.75 -3.51 23.82
C ALA A 99 -6.12 -3.33 25.20
N THR A 100 -5.03 -4.04 25.45
CA THR A 100 -4.38 -4.13 26.79
C THR A 100 -2.93 -3.67 26.78
N TYR A 101 -2.27 -3.72 25.62
CA TYR A 101 -0.85 -3.39 25.51
C TYR A 101 -0.62 -1.94 25.12
N GLN A 102 0.05 -1.18 25.95
CA GLN A 102 0.44 0.20 25.65
C GLN A 102 1.74 0.21 24.84
N LEU A 103 1.67 0.70 23.59
CA LEU A 103 2.86 0.82 22.75
C LEU A 103 3.84 1.87 23.29
N ALA A 104 5.10 1.50 23.39
CA ALA A 104 6.19 2.34 23.88
C ALA A 104 7.34 2.42 22.87
N LEU A 105 7.07 3.00 21.69
CA LEU A 105 8.09 3.21 20.66
C LEU A 105 9.13 4.24 21.11
N THR A 106 10.39 3.83 21.11
CA THR A 106 11.52 4.75 21.32
C THR A 106 12.04 5.32 20.00
N TRP A 107 12.58 6.52 20.03
CA TRP A 107 13.20 7.16 18.84
C TRP A 107 14.34 6.32 18.25
N ALA A 108 15.08 5.59 19.10
CA ALA A 108 16.13 4.68 18.66
C ALA A 108 15.56 3.50 17.85
N GLN A 109 14.49 2.87 18.33
CA GLN A 109 13.80 1.81 17.59
C GLN A 109 13.26 2.30 16.24
N ILE A 110 12.64 3.50 16.20
CA ILE A 110 12.18 4.12 14.96
C ILE A 110 13.35 4.29 14.00
N GLY A 111 14.47 4.87 14.44
CA GLY A 111 15.65 5.09 13.61
C GLY A 111 16.22 3.80 13.04
N VAL A 112 16.46 2.80 13.89
CA VAL A 112 17.01 1.49 13.46
C VAL A 112 16.10 0.80 12.44
N ASN A 113 14.78 0.83 12.64
CA ASN A 113 13.84 0.22 11.72
C ASN A 113 13.68 0.97 10.38
N LEU A 114 13.91 2.29 10.36
CA LEU A 114 13.84 3.09 9.14
C LEU A 114 15.04 2.89 8.22
N VAL A 115 16.24 2.60 8.76
CA VAL A 115 17.45 2.47 7.94
C VAL A 115 17.28 1.46 6.80
N PRO A 116 16.87 0.19 7.02
CA PRO A 116 16.69 -0.76 5.92
C PRO A 116 15.60 -0.31 4.93
N LEU A 117 14.53 0.32 5.41
CA LEU A 117 13.48 0.83 4.55
C LEU A 117 13.99 1.96 3.65
N ILE A 118 14.77 2.91 4.19
CA ILE A 118 15.40 3.98 3.41
C ILE A 118 16.30 3.39 2.33
N ILE A 119 17.16 2.43 2.69
CA ILE A 119 18.07 1.79 1.74
C ILE A 119 17.29 1.14 0.58
N ILE A 120 16.24 0.38 0.89
CA ILE A 120 15.39 -0.29 -0.11
C ILE A 120 14.70 0.75 -1.01
N CYS A 121 14.04 1.74 -0.42
CA CYS A 121 13.31 2.76 -1.18
C CYS A 121 14.25 3.58 -2.09
N VAL A 122 15.40 3.96 -1.59
CA VAL A 122 16.43 4.67 -2.38
C VAL A 122 16.97 3.77 -3.49
N ALA A 123 17.28 2.50 -3.20
CA ALA A 123 17.79 1.57 -4.21
C ALA A 123 16.78 1.35 -5.34
N LEU A 124 15.49 1.17 -5.01
CA LEU A 124 14.42 1.02 -6.01
C LEU A 124 14.21 2.32 -6.81
N ALA A 125 14.23 3.47 -6.15
CA ALA A 125 14.11 4.76 -6.82
C ALA A 125 15.30 5.03 -7.78
N LEU A 126 16.52 4.73 -7.37
CA LEU A 126 17.70 4.81 -8.23
C LEU A 126 17.62 3.81 -9.39
N GLY A 127 17.16 2.59 -9.14
CA GLY A 127 16.91 1.59 -10.17
C GLY A 127 15.94 2.09 -11.24
N LEU A 128 14.80 2.66 -10.83
CA LEU A 128 13.81 3.26 -11.72
C LEU A 128 14.35 4.49 -12.47
N LYS A 129 15.21 5.27 -11.85
CA LYS A 129 15.85 6.44 -12.48
C LYS A 129 16.83 6.04 -13.58
N PHE A 130 17.71 5.07 -13.30
CA PHE A 130 18.83 4.74 -14.20
C PHE A 130 18.53 3.60 -15.18
N LYS A 131 17.65 2.66 -14.80
CA LYS A 131 17.29 1.47 -15.60
C LYS A 131 15.78 1.19 -15.57
N PRO A 132 14.92 2.13 -16.01
CA PRO A 132 13.47 2.02 -15.88
C PRO A 132 12.92 0.75 -16.55
N ASP A 133 13.36 0.40 -17.76
CA ASP A 133 12.86 -0.78 -18.48
C ASP A 133 13.21 -2.10 -17.77
N ALA A 134 14.42 -2.20 -17.22
CA ALA A 134 14.84 -3.36 -16.45
C ALA A 134 14.03 -3.48 -15.15
N MET A 135 13.79 -2.38 -14.46
CA MET A 135 12.97 -2.36 -13.25
C MET A 135 11.50 -2.71 -13.54
N ILE A 136 10.92 -2.17 -14.61
CA ILE A 136 9.56 -2.52 -15.07
C ILE A 136 9.45 -4.03 -15.36
N LYS A 137 10.42 -4.59 -16.10
CA LYS A 137 10.49 -6.05 -16.34
C LYS A 137 10.62 -6.83 -15.03
N GLY A 138 11.47 -6.38 -14.12
CA GLY A 138 11.63 -6.96 -12.78
C GLY A 138 10.34 -6.99 -12.00
N PHE A 139 9.59 -5.88 -11.93
CA PHE A 139 8.29 -5.83 -11.27
C PHE A 139 7.24 -6.73 -11.93
N ILE A 140 7.23 -6.84 -13.27
CA ILE A 140 6.32 -7.76 -13.97
C ILE A 140 6.64 -9.22 -13.61
N VAL A 141 7.91 -9.60 -13.59
CA VAL A 141 8.34 -10.97 -13.21
C VAL A 141 8.01 -11.23 -11.75
N PHE A 142 8.37 -10.30 -10.85
CA PHE A 142 8.07 -10.41 -9.43
C PHE A 142 6.57 -10.56 -9.17
N GLY A 143 5.73 -9.70 -9.76
CA GLY A 143 4.28 -9.78 -9.61
C GLY A 143 3.69 -11.10 -10.14
N ARG A 144 4.24 -11.64 -11.24
CA ARG A 144 3.82 -12.94 -11.80
C ARG A 144 4.20 -14.09 -10.88
N VAL A 145 5.41 -14.07 -10.32
CA VAL A 145 5.89 -15.09 -9.38
C VAL A 145 5.05 -15.05 -8.12
N MET A 146 4.80 -13.86 -7.54
CA MET A 146 3.96 -13.71 -6.35
C MET A 146 2.53 -14.20 -6.60
N GLU A 147 1.91 -13.78 -7.71
CA GLU A 147 0.56 -14.24 -8.07
C GLU A 147 0.50 -15.77 -8.24
N GLY A 148 1.49 -16.36 -8.90
CA GLY A 148 1.59 -17.80 -9.07
C GLY A 148 1.75 -18.55 -7.74
N ALA A 149 2.66 -18.07 -6.89
CA ALA A 149 2.90 -18.66 -5.57
C ALA A 149 1.64 -18.59 -4.68
N LEU A 150 0.98 -17.43 -4.62
CA LEU A 150 -0.25 -17.26 -3.84
C LEU A 150 -1.37 -18.18 -4.33
N LYS A 151 -1.55 -18.34 -5.64
CA LYS A 151 -2.54 -19.26 -6.21
C LYS A 151 -2.24 -20.72 -5.86
N ILE A 152 -0.97 -21.13 -5.95
CA ILE A 152 -0.55 -22.49 -5.58
C ILE A 152 -0.84 -22.74 -4.10
N VAL A 153 -0.37 -21.85 -3.21
CA VAL A 153 -0.61 -21.97 -1.77
C VAL A 153 -2.10 -22.03 -1.47
N PHE A 154 -2.90 -21.15 -2.07
CA PHE A 154 -4.36 -21.14 -1.89
C PHE A 154 -5.02 -22.48 -2.27
N VAL A 155 -4.63 -23.03 -3.43
CA VAL A 155 -5.15 -24.34 -3.88
C VAL A 155 -4.73 -25.46 -2.91
N LEU A 156 -3.46 -25.47 -2.48
CA LEU A 156 -2.97 -26.48 -1.52
C LEU A 156 -3.75 -26.43 -0.20
N VAL A 157 -3.97 -25.23 0.35
CA VAL A 157 -4.72 -25.04 1.61
C VAL A 157 -6.18 -25.48 1.47
N VAL A 158 -6.83 -25.13 0.34
CA VAL A 158 -8.21 -25.58 0.08
C VAL A 158 -8.29 -27.10 -0.05
N VAL A 159 -7.38 -27.73 -0.79
CA VAL A 159 -7.34 -29.19 -0.92
C VAL A 159 -7.13 -29.85 0.44
N GLU A 160 -6.17 -29.35 1.22
CA GLU A 160 -5.93 -29.90 2.57
C GLU A 160 -7.15 -29.77 3.46
N TYR A 161 -7.79 -28.60 3.50
CA TYR A 161 -8.96 -28.35 4.34
C TYR A 161 -10.11 -29.35 4.08
N PHE A 162 -10.38 -29.66 2.81
CA PHE A 162 -11.49 -30.55 2.46
C PHE A 162 -11.13 -32.04 2.45
N THR A 163 -9.85 -32.38 2.31
CA THR A 163 -9.44 -33.78 2.07
C THR A 163 -8.45 -34.33 3.09
N GLY A 164 -7.70 -33.49 3.80
CA GLY A 164 -6.60 -33.94 4.65
C GLY A 164 -5.47 -34.63 3.88
N LEU A 165 -5.43 -34.46 2.54
CA LEU A 165 -4.55 -35.24 1.65
C LEU A 165 -3.08 -35.11 2.02
N PHE A 166 -2.61 -33.89 2.25
CA PHE A 166 -1.18 -33.65 2.51
C PHE A 166 -0.78 -34.13 3.91
N THR A 167 -1.64 -33.93 4.91
CA THR A 167 -1.45 -34.50 6.25
C THR A 167 -1.46 -36.03 6.21
N MET A 168 -2.33 -36.65 5.42
CA MET A 168 -2.39 -38.10 5.24
C MET A 168 -1.12 -38.65 4.57
N VAL A 169 -0.58 -37.98 3.56
CA VAL A 169 0.57 -38.44 2.78
C VAL A 169 1.91 -38.10 3.46
N PHE A 170 2.03 -36.90 4.02
CA PHE A 170 3.29 -36.36 4.56
C PHE A 170 3.34 -36.33 6.10
N GLY A 171 2.24 -36.66 6.78
CA GLY A 171 2.14 -36.63 8.23
C GLY A 171 1.91 -35.25 8.84
N SER A 172 2.05 -34.19 8.05
CA SER A 172 1.78 -32.79 8.47
C SER A 172 1.57 -31.90 7.25
N PHE A 173 0.89 -30.77 7.46
CA PHE A 173 0.75 -29.70 6.48
C PHE A 173 1.30 -28.40 7.06
N GLY A 174 2.16 -27.71 6.31
CA GLY A 174 2.92 -26.57 6.81
C GLY A 174 2.24 -25.19 6.66
N PHE A 175 0.97 -25.13 6.25
CA PHE A 175 0.19 -23.91 6.15
C PHE A 175 -1.02 -23.95 7.06
N ASP A 176 -1.42 -22.77 7.56
CA ASP A 176 -2.60 -22.65 8.42
C ASP A 176 -3.89 -22.97 7.66
N PRO A 177 -4.92 -23.49 8.34
CA PRO A 177 -6.26 -23.66 7.78
C PRO A 177 -6.83 -22.34 7.25
N ILE A 178 -7.68 -22.41 6.22
CA ILE A 178 -8.29 -21.22 5.61
C ILE A 178 -9.50 -20.70 6.40
N ILE A 179 -10.15 -21.57 7.15
CA ILE A 179 -11.36 -21.30 7.94
C ILE A 179 -11.01 -21.42 9.42
N ALA A 180 -11.66 -20.61 10.27
CA ALA A 180 -11.50 -20.65 11.72
C ALA A 180 -11.70 -22.06 12.30
N ASP A 181 -10.92 -22.39 13.31
CA ASP A 181 -10.95 -23.63 14.07
C ASP A 181 -10.86 -23.35 15.58
N GLU A 182 -10.73 -24.39 16.40
CA GLU A 182 -10.63 -24.24 17.86
C GLU A 182 -9.31 -23.60 18.31
N ASP A 183 -8.24 -23.72 17.49
CA ASP A 183 -6.91 -23.17 17.78
C ASP A 183 -6.83 -21.69 17.41
N ASP A 184 -7.51 -21.26 16.33
CA ASP A 184 -7.53 -19.87 15.90
C ASP A 184 -8.88 -19.50 15.29
N MET A 185 -9.60 -18.62 15.96
CA MET A 185 -10.89 -18.09 15.55
C MET A 185 -10.80 -17.05 14.42
N PHE A 186 -9.59 -16.69 13.94
CA PHE A 186 -9.39 -15.62 12.98
C PHE A 186 -8.44 -15.99 11.84
N ARG A 187 -8.90 -16.90 10.97
CA ARG A 187 -8.18 -17.35 9.79
C ARG A 187 -8.45 -16.44 8.57
N ALA A 188 -7.97 -16.83 7.42
CA ALA A 188 -8.02 -16.01 6.20
C ALA A 188 -9.46 -15.65 5.79
N LEU A 189 -10.43 -16.57 5.91
CA LEU A 189 -11.81 -16.34 5.51
C LEU A 189 -12.52 -15.34 6.45
N GLU A 190 -12.32 -15.47 7.76
CA GLU A 190 -12.88 -14.57 8.78
C GLU A 190 -12.28 -13.18 8.63
N THR A 191 -10.97 -13.09 8.38
CA THR A 191 -10.28 -11.82 8.07
C THR A 191 -10.90 -11.15 6.84
N ALA A 192 -11.06 -11.89 5.75
CA ALA A 192 -11.67 -11.38 4.52
C ALA A 192 -13.13 -10.94 4.73
N GLY A 193 -13.90 -11.72 5.50
CA GLY A 193 -15.28 -11.40 5.86
C GLY A 193 -15.39 -10.12 6.69
N ALA A 194 -14.53 -9.95 7.70
CA ALA A 194 -14.47 -8.75 8.53
C ALA A 194 -14.12 -7.49 7.71
N ILE A 195 -13.13 -7.59 6.81
CA ILE A 195 -12.78 -6.52 5.90
C ILE A 195 -13.96 -6.18 4.98
N GLY A 196 -14.64 -7.18 4.41
CA GLY A 196 -15.81 -6.99 3.55
C GLY A 196 -16.93 -6.22 4.27
N MET A 197 -17.24 -6.58 5.51
CA MET A 197 -18.23 -5.86 6.33
C MET A 197 -17.83 -4.40 6.58
N MET A 198 -16.56 -4.14 6.89
CA MET A 198 -16.08 -2.76 7.10
C MET A 198 -16.11 -1.93 5.82
N LEU A 199 -15.84 -2.53 4.67
CA LEU A 199 -15.93 -1.87 3.37
C LEU A 199 -17.36 -1.44 3.04
N CYS A 200 -18.38 -2.13 3.53
CA CYS A 200 -19.78 -1.71 3.41
C CYS A 200 -20.03 -0.33 4.05
N GLY A 201 -19.27 0.05 5.08
CA GLY A 201 -19.30 1.40 5.67
C GLY A 201 -18.32 2.37 4.98
N ALA A 202 -17.13 1.90 4.62
CA ALA A 202 -16.09 2.73 4.01
C ALA A 202 -16.50 3.28 2.64
N PHE A 203 -17.14 2.50 1.78
CA PHE A 203 -17.55 2.97 0.46
C PHE A 203 -18.61 4.09 0.49
N PRO A 204 -19.68 4.04 1.30
CA PRO A 204 -20.57 5.18 1.51
C PRO A 204 -19.84 6.40 2.06
N MET A 205 -18.92 6.24 3.00
CA MET A 205 -18.10 7.33 3.53
C MET A 205 -17.29 8.01 2.43
N VAL A 206 -16.59 7.24 1.59
CA VAL A 206 -15.83 7.77 0.45
C VAL A 206 -16.75 8.47 -0.56
N TYR A 207 -17.94 7.94 -0.81
CA TYR A 207 -18.94 8.61 -1.65
C TYR A 207 -19.32 9.97 -1.08
N LEU A 208 -19.57 10.08 0.24
CA LEU A 208 -19.89 11.34 0.89
C LEU A 208 -18.72 12.33 0.83
N ILE A 209 -17.49 11.86 1.05
CA ILE A 209 -16.27 12.67 0.90
C ILE A 209 -16.20 13.24 -0.53
N ARG A 210 -16.37 12.42 -1.55
CA ARG A 210 -16.37 12.86 -2.95
C ARG A 210 -17.50 13.84 -3.24
N LYS A 211 -18.71 13.58 -2.74
CA LYS A 211 -19.88 14.41 -2.98
C LYS A 211 -19.77 15.82 -2.35
N TYR A 212 -19.30 15.90 -1.13
CA TYR A 212 -19.29 17.14 -0.36
C TYR A 212 -17.93 17.85 -0.34
N LEU A 213 -16.84 17.11 -0.40
CA LEU A 213 -15.48 17.66 -0.31
C LEU A 213 -14.77 17.79 -1.67
N ALA A 214 -15.32 17.27 -2.77
CA ALA A 214 -14.68 17.38 -4.08
C ALA A 214 -14.38 18.83 -4.48
N LYS A 215 -15.33 19.76 -4.31
CA LYS A 215 -15.14 21.18 -4.63
C LYS A 215 -14.08 21.88 -3.75
N PRO A 216 -14.12 21.78 -2.40
CA PRO A 216 -13.06 22.29 -1.55
C PRO A 216 -11.68 21.69 -1.88
N LEU A 217 -11.61 20.38 -2.10
CA LEU A 217 -10.36 19.68 -2.42
C LEU A 217 -9.82 20.09 -3.79
N ALA A 218 -10.68 20.25 -4.80
CA ALA A 218 -10.28 20.77 -6.12
C ALA A 218 -9.71 22.20 -6.02
N LYS A 219 -10.29 23.05 -5.16
CA LYS A 219 -9.79 24.40 -4.90
C LYS A 219 -8.40 24.37 -4.23
N ILE A 220 -8.22 23.52 -3.22
CA ILE A 220 -6.92 23.30 -2.58
C ILE A 220 -5.91 22.72 -3.58
N GLY A 221 -6.32 21.71 -4.36
CA GLY A 221 -5.49 21.11 -5.41
C GLY A 221 -5.03 22.16 -6.42
N GLY A 222 -5.93 23.02 -6.91
CA GLY A 222 -5.61 24.11 -7.81
C GLY A 222 -4.62 25.11 -7.23
N ALA A 223 -4.70 25.41 -5.94
CA ALA A 223 -3.76 26.31 -5.25
C ALA A 223 -2.32 25.74 -5.19
N VAL A 224 -2.15 24.41 -5.23
CA VAL A 224 -0.86 23.72 -5.29
C VAL A 224 -0.50 23.24 -6.72
N GLY A 225 -1.22 23.73 -7.74
CA GLY A 225 -0.91 23.48 -9.13
C GLY A 225 -1.39 22.11 -9.67
N LEU A 226 -2.33 21.46 -9.00
CA LEU A 226 -2.98 20.23 -9.51
C LEU A 226 -4.14 20.60 -10.44
N SER A 227 -4.32 19.80 -11.49
CA SER A 227 -5.52 19.89 -12.32
C SER A 227 -6.75 19.34 -11.58
N SER A 228 -7.94 19.64 -12.09
CA SER A 228 -9.20 19.03 -11.61
C SER A 228 -9.16 17.51 -11.73
N ASP A 229 -8.62 17.01 -12.85
CA ASP A 229 -8.54 15.58 -13.14
C ASP A 229 -7.53 14.87 -12.23
N ALA A 230 -6.36 15.50 -11.97
CA ALA A 230 -5.40 15.00 -10.99
C ALA A 230 -6.04 14.92 -9.60
N THR A 231 -6.74 15.97 -9.16
CA THR A 231 -7.42 15.98 -7.86
C THR A 231 -8.46 14.87 -7.76
N ALA A 232 -9.25 14.66 -8.82
CA ALA A 232 -10.21 13.54 -8.89
C ALA A 232 -9.50 12.18 -8.84
N GLY A 233 -8.36 12.05 -9.52
CA GLY A 233 -7.52 10.86 -9.50
C GLY A 233 -6.95 10.56 -8.10
N LEU A 234 -6.46 11.59 -7.38
CA LEU A 234 -5.96 11.45 -6.01
C LEU A 234 -7.06 10.95 -5.06
N LEU A 235 -8.27 11.51 -5.17
CA LEU A 235 -9.42 11.07 -4.37
C LEU A 235 -9.84 9.65 -4.71
N ALA A 236 -9.86 9.30 -6.00
CA ALA A 236 -10.17 7.95 -6.43
C ALA A 236 -9.14 6.94 -5.90
N GLY A 237 -7.85 7.25 -6.02
CA GLY A 237 -6.75 6.41 -5.56
C GLY A 237 -6.72 6.24 -4.05
N SER A 238 -7.07 7.29 -3.29
CA SER A 238 -7.14 7.20 -1.82
C SER A 238 -8.27 6.28 -1.33
N ALA A 239 -9.30 6.08 -2.14
CA ALA A 239 -10.35 5.10 -1.86
C ALA A 239 -9.95 3.70 -2.35
N ASN A 240 -9.54 3.61 -3.61
CA ASN A 240 -9.12 2.36 -4.25
C ASN A 240 -8.20 2.67 -5.44
N VAL A 241 -7.01 2.10 -5.42
CA VAL A 241 -6.03 2.34 -6.49
C VAL A 241 -6.51 1.89 -7.86
N LEU A 242 -7.34 0.85 -7.95
CA LEU A 242 -7.90 0.37 -9.22
C LEU A 242 -8.76 1.44 -9.91
N ALA A 243 -9.50 2.22 -9.11
CA ALA A 243 -10.28 3.35 -9.62
C ALA A 243 -9.37 4.42 -10.24
N LEU A 244 -8.26 4.76 -9.61
CA LEU A 244 -7.26 5.65 -10.19
C LEU A 244 -6.67 5.06 -11.48
N LEU A 245 -6.23 3.79 -11.47
CA LEU A 245 -5.60 3.14 -12.61
C LEU A 245 -6.50 3.13 -13.85
N SER A 246 -7.81 2.97 -13.68
CA SER A 246 -8.79 3.04 -14.77
C SER A 246 -8.90 4.42 -15.42
N MET A 247 -8.55 5.48 -14.67
CA MET A 247 -8.62 6.88 -15.14
C MET A 247 -7.33 7.34 -15.82
N VAL A 248 -6.19 6.67 -15.58
CA VAL A 248 -4.85 7.13 -16.02
C VAL A 248 -4.78 7.42 -17.51
N LYS A 249 -5.40 6.61 -18.34
CA LYS A 249 -5.41 6.81 -19.82
C LYS A 249 -5.99 8.16 -20.26
N TYR A 250 -6.81 8.78 -19.44
CA TYR A 250 -7.46 10.07 -19.73
C TYR A 250 -6.69 11.27 -19.16
N LEU A 251 -5.70 11.03 -18.29
CA LEU A 251 -4.91 12.08 -17.65
C LEU A 251 -3.78 12.56 -18.57
N LYS A 252 -3.36 13.83 -18.44
CA LYS A 252 -2.12 14.35 -19.01
C LYS A 252 -0.90 13.74 -18.32
N ALA A 253 0.23 13.71 -18.98
CA ALA A 253 1.47 13.12 -18.44
C ALA A 253 1.85 13.65 -17.05
N ARG A 254 1.75 14.95 -16.85
CA ARG A 254 1.95 15.60 -15.55
C ARG A 254 1.06 15.00 -14.48
N ASP A 255 -0.24 14.90 -14.74
CA ASP A 255 -1.22 14.41 -13.79
C ASP A 255 -1.04 12.91 -13.51
N LYS A 256 -0.65 12.13 -14.54
CA LYS A 256 -0.31 10.71 -14.39
C LYS A 256 0.77 10.50 -13.35
N VAL A 257 1.91 11.21 -13.48
CA VAL A 257 3.03 11.03 -12.54
C VAL A 257 2.69 11.50 -11.14
N ILE A 258 1.91 12.58 -10.98
CA ILE A 258 1.48 13.08 -9.68
C ILE A 258 0.56 12.07 -9.00
N CYS A 259 -0.45 11.58 -9.71
CA CYS A 259 -1.38 10.58 -9.18
C CYS A 259 -0.67 9.28 -8.80
N MET A 260 0.26 8.81 -9.63
CA MET A 260 1.04 7.61 -9.34
C MET A 260 1.96 7.79 -8.13
N ALA A 261 2.65 8.94 -8.00
CA ALA A 261 3.49 9.20 -6.84
C ALA A 261 2.69 9.23 -5.53
N PHE A 262 1.55 9.91 -5.54
CA PHE A 262 0.65 9.95 -4.39
C PHE A 262 0.10 8.56 -4.04
N ALA A 263 -0.31 7.80 -5.03
CA ALA A 263 -0.88 6.46 -4.82
C ALA A 263 0.10 5.49 -4.15
N VAL A 264 1.42 5.66 -4.35
CA VAL A 264 2.44 4.85 -3.64
C VAL A 264 2.23 4.88 -2.14
N CYS A 265 1.89 6.02 -1.56
CA CYS A 265 1.74 6.16 -0.11
C CYS A 265 0.27 6.18 0.34
N CYS A 266 -0.61 6.77 -0.46
CA CYS A 266 -1.98 7.07 -0.10
C CYS A 266 -3.03 6.17 -0.75
N ALA A 267 -2.65 5.17 -1.56
CA ALA A 267 -3.60 4.16 -2.01
C ALA A 267 -4.29 3.52 -0.80
N PHE A 268 -5.61 3.30 -0.95
CA PHE A 268 -6.46 2.68 0.08
C PHE A 268 -6.53 3.44 1.42
N LEU A 269 -6.12 4.73 1.45
CA LEU A 269 -6.10 5.54 2.67
C LEU A 269 -7.48 5.58 3.34
N PHE A 270 -8.55 5.79 2.56
CA PHE A 270 -9.94 5.79 3.01
C PHE A 270 -10.71 4.52 2.62
N GLY A 271 -10.03 3.50 2.13
CA GLY A 271 -10.57 2.21 1.75
C GLY A 271 -10.09 1.11 2.70
N ASP A 272 -9.47 0.11 2.11
CA ASP A 272 -9.09 -1.14 2.77
C ASP A 272 -8.18 -0.93 3.99
N HIS A 273 -7.19 -0.04 3.90
CA HIS A 273 -6.26 0.20 5.01
C HIS A 273 -6.95 0.84 6.22
N LEU A 274 -7.85 1.81 5.99
CA LEU A 274 -8.65 2.39 7.07
C LEU A 274 -9.59 1.34 7.68
N SER A 275 -10.28 0.58 6.82
CA SER A 275 -11.24 -0.43 7.24
C SER A 275 -10.56 -1.53 8.05
N PHE A 276 -9.40 -2.00 7.60
CA PHE A 276 -8.62 -3.00 8.33
C PHE A 276 -8.14 -2.44 9.68
N THR A 277 -7.57 -1.24 9.69
CA THR A 277 -7.07 -0.62 10.93
C THR A 277 -8.20 -0.42 11.93
N ALA A 278 -9.36 0.05 11.47
CA ALA A 278 -10.54 0.24 12.33
C ALA A 278 -11.05 -1.08 12.95
N ASN A 279 -10.90 -2.18 12.22
CA ASN A 279 -11.30 -3.49 12.70
C ASN A 279 -10.31 -4.08 13.71
N PHE A 280 -9.03 -4.11 13.34
CA PHE A 280 -8.02 -4.85 14.10
C PHE A 280 -7.29 -3.99 15.14
N GLN A 281 -7.01 -2.72 14.85
CA GLN A 281 -6.27 -1.82 15.74
C GLN A 281 -6.84 -0.40 15.69
N PRO A 282 -8.06 -0.15 16.22
CA PRO A 282 -8.74 1.15 16.10
C PRO A 282 -7.92 2.33 16.62
N SER A 283 -7.11 2.11 17.66
CA SER A 283 -6.23 3.14 18.24
C SER A 283 -5.12 3.63 17.28
N LEU A 284 -4.85 2.87 16.20
CA LEU A 284 -3.84 3.21 15.19
C LEU A 284 -4.40 3.95 13.97
N ILE A 285 -5.71 4.24 13.92
CA ILE A 285 -6.32 4.98 12.80
C ILE A 285 -5.61 6.32 12.59
N VAL A 286 -5.42 7.11 13.63
CA VAL A 286 -4.79 8.44 13.53
C VAL A 286 -3.32 8.34 13.07
N PRO A 287 -2.45 7.50 13.69
CA PRO A 287 -1.10 7.27 13.19
C PRO A 287 -1.04 6.88 11.71
N VAL A 288 -1.89 5.92 11.27
CA VAL A 288 -1.94 5.46 9.88
C VAL A 288 -2.33 6.60 8.93
N LEU A 289 -3.41 7.32 9.24
CA LEU A 289 -3.89 8.42 8.40
C LEU A 289 -2.85 9.53 8.28
N LEU A 290 -2.27 9.97 9.39
CA LEU A 290 -1.27 11.04 9.40
C LEU A 290 0.01 10.63 8.68
N GLY A 291 0.49 9.40 8.90
CA GLY A 291 1.67 8.88 8.21
C GLY A 291 1.48 8.81 6.70
N LYS A 292 0.38 8.22 6.23
CA LYS A 292 0.08 8.11 4.80
C LYS A 292 -0.12 9.48 4.15
N LEU A 293 -0.86 10.40 4.79
CA LEU A 293 -1.06 11.76 4.28
C LEU A 293 0.25 12.54 4.19
N ALA A 294 1.09 12.48 5.21
CA ALA A 294 2.41 13.13 5.21
C ALA A 294 3.28 12.59 4.06
N ALA A 295 3.32 11.26 3.89
CA ALA A 295 4.03 10.65 2.77
C ALA A 295 3.44 11.07 1.42
N GLY A 296 2.12 11.10 1.27
CA GLY A 296 1.46 11.53 0.03
C GLY A 296 1.76 12.97 -0.35
N ILE A 297 1.78 13.88 0.62
CA ILE A 297 2.17 15.28 0.41
C ILE A 297 3.65 15.35 -0.01
N CYS A 298 4.55 14.64 0.67
CA CYS A 298 5.96 14.58 0.30
C CYS A 298 6.15 13.95 -1.09
N ALA A 299 5.38 12.94 -1.45
CA ALA A 299 5.41 12.33 -2.77
C ALA A 299 5.03 13.33 -3.87
N ILE A 300 4.01 14.19 -3.63
CA ILE A 300 3.65 15.28 -4.55
C ILE A 300 4.82 16.28 -4.69
N VAL A 301 5.48 16.65 -3.60
CA VAL A 301 6.65 17.53 -3.67
C VAL A 301 7.78 16.87 -4.47
N PHE A 302 8.12 15.62 -4.15
CA PHE A 302 9.20 14.92 -4.84
C PHE A 302 8.91 14.71 -6.33
N VAL A 303 7.68 14.40 -6.72
CA VAL A 303 7.37 14.22 -8.14
C VAL A 303 7.47 15.52 -8.93
N HIS A 304 7.12 16.66 -8.34
CA HIS A 304 7.32 17.96 -8.97
C HIS A 304 8.81 18.26 -9.20
N LEU A 305 9.66 17.93 -8.23
CA LEU A 305 11.09 18.16 -8.32
C LEU A 305 11.81 17.18 -9.27
N LEU A 306 11.34 15.93 -9.35
CA LEU A 306 12.11 14.84 -9.97
C LEU A 306 11.54 14.35 -11.29
N ALA A 307 10.23 14.45 -11.51
CA ALA A 307 9.57 13.70 -12.56
C ALA A 307 8.63 14.51 -13.48
N VAL A 308 8.01 15.59 -13.00
CA VAL A 308 7.01 16.34 -13.78
C VAL A 308 7.61 16.87 -15.09
N LYS A 309 8.74 17.58 -15.04
CA LYS A 309 9.38 18.10 -16.24
C LYS A 309 9.69 17.01 -17.26
N LYS A 310 10.21 15.87 -16.77
CA LYS A 310 10.53 14.72 -17.64
C LYS A 310 9.28 14.09 -18.25
N ALA A 311 8.17 14.05 -17.52
CA ALA A 311 6.91 13.54 -18.02
C ALA A 311 6.35 14.43 -19.14
N GLU A 312 6.42 15.75 -18.98
CA GLU A 312 6.00 16.74 -20.00
C GLU A 312 6.87 16.65 -21.27
N GLU A 313 8.18 16.48 -21.12
CA GLU A 313 9.10 16.26 -22.26
C GLU A 313 8.76 14.96 -23.03
N LEU A 314 8.43 13.89 -22.32
CA LEU A 314 8.04 12.61 -22.93
C LEU A 314 6.70 12.70 -23.64
N GLU A 315 5.74 13.44 -23.10
CA GLU A 315 4.43 13.67 -23.75
C GLU A 315 4.59 14.47 -25.05
N ALA A 316 5.40 15.54 -24.99
CA ALA A 316 5.69 16.36 -26.19
C ALA A 316 6.38 15.54 -27.30
N ALA A 317 7.31 14.65 -26.93
CA ALA A 317 7.98 13.75 -27.88
C ALA A 317 7.00 12.72 -28.49
N ASP A 318 6.08 12.17 -27.71
CA ASP A 318 5.05 11.24 -28.21
C ASP A 318 4.13 11.95 -29.22
N LEU A 319 3.64 13.15 -28.88
CA LEU A 319 2.78 13.94 -29.76
C LEU A 319 3.46 14.31 -31.08
N ALA A 320 4.76 14.67 -31.03
CA ALA A 320 5.54 14.96 -32.23
C ALA A 320 5.70 13.72 -33.13
N ALA A 321 5.83 12.53 -32.53
CA ALA A 321 5.94 11.28 -33.28
C ALA A 321 4.59 10.82 -33.90
N GLU A 322 3.46 11.18 -33.30
CA GLU A 322 2.12 10.89 -33.85
C GLU A 322 1.75 11.83 -35.02
N THR A 323 2.39 12.99 -35.12
CA THR A 323 2.13 14.00 -36.17
C THR A 323 3.10 13.94 -37.34
N ALA A 324 4.18 13.17 -37.26
CA ALA A 324 5.17 12.94 -38.30
C ALA A 324 4.87 11.68 -39.10
#